data_447a83a95d0c7a64bfb9000f696ed780
#
_entry.id   447a83a95d0c7a64bfb9000f696ed780
#
_cell.length_a   1.000
_cell.length_b   1.000
_cell.length_c   1.000
_cell.angle_alpha   90.00
_cell.angle_beta   90.00
_cell.angle_gamma   90.00
#
_symmetry.space_group_name_H-M   'P 1'
#
loop_
_entity.id
_entity.type
_entity.pdbx_description
1 polymer ?
#
loop_
_entity_poly.entity_id
_entity_poly.type
_entity_poly.pdbx_seq_one_letter_code
_entity_poly.pdbx_strand_id
1 'polypeptide(L)'
;MDDKELVRLIAKDSETGFRCLMKKYKEAVYWHIRRLVVAHEDAQDATQETFVRVFRSLSDFKGECSLRSWIYRIATNEALRLLSRYKDEQVSLDESSGEWGGLMADEYVDYSDLEAVRLQKAILSLPTKQQLAFNLRYYNELGYDEIAAIIGSTA
;
A
#
# COMPACT_ATOMS: atom_id res chain seq x y z
N MET A 1 3.22 -6.28 20.10
CA MET A 1 1.82 -5.94 20.43
C MET A 1 0.94 -6.38 19.29
N ASP A 2 -0.11 -7.15 19.56
CA ASP A 2 -1.01 -7.57 18.51
C ASP A 2 -2.07 -6.50 18.21
N ASP A 3 -2.82 -6.68 17.14
CA ASP A 3 -3.79 -5.67 16.70
C ASP A 3 -4.94 -5.48 17.70
N LYS A 4 -5.32 -6.54 18.40
CA LYS A 4 -6.37 -6.43 19.44
C LYS A 4 -5.92 -5.56 20.59
N GLU A 5 -4.67 -5.72 21.00
CA GLU A 5 -4.08 -4.87 22.04
C GLU A 5 -3.97 -3.42 21.59
N LEU A 6 -3.58 -3.22 20.32
CA LEU A 6 -3.53 -1.89 19.73
C LEU A 6 -4.89 -1.21 19.72
N VAL A 7 -5.94 -1.93 19.32
CA VAL A 7 -7.30 -1.38 19.31
C VAL A 7 -7.74 -0.97 20.71
N ARG A 8 -7.44 -1.79 21.70
CA ARG A 8 -7.75 -1.45 23.10
C ARG A 8 -6.99 -0.21 23.55
N LEU A 9 -5.71 -0.12 23.21
CA LEU A 9 -4.88 1.02 23.56
C LEU A 9 -5.39 2.30 22.88
N ILE A 10 -5.77 2.22 21.63
CA ILE A 10 -6.33 3.35 20.87
C ILE A 10 -7.61 3.86 21.56
N ALA A 11 -8.47 2.95 22.02
CA ALA A 11 -9.69 3.31 22.71
C ALA A 11 -9.42 4.00 24.05
N LYS A 12 -8.33 3.62 24.71
CA LYS A 12 -7.95 4.16 26.02
C LYS A 12 -7.15 5.46 25.92
N ASP A 13 -6.18 5.49 25.03
CA ASP A 13 -5.30 6.64 24.77
C ASP A 13 -4.95 6.65 23.30
N SER A 14 -5.68 7.46 22.53
CA SER A 14 -5.55 7.49 21.08
C SER A 14 -4.16 7.94 20.62
N GLU A 15 -3.53 8.85 21.33
CA GLU A 15 -2.20 9.34 20.96
C GLU A 15 -1.13 8.25 21.11
N THR A 16 -1.09 7.58 22.26
CA THR A 16 -0.15 6.50 22.49
C THR A 16 -0.46 5.32 21.57
N GLY A 17 -1.73 5.01 21.38
CA GLY A 17 -2.16 3.96 20.46
C GLY A 17 -1.74 4.23 19.04
N PHE A 18 -1.87 5.47 18.58
CA PHE A 18 -1.43 5.86 17.25
C PHE A 18 0.08 5.72 17.08
N ARG A 19 0.86 6.12 18.07
CA ARG A 19 2.33 5.96 18.01
C ARG A 19 2.72 4.50 17.87
N CYS A 20 2.09 3.63 18.63
CA CYS A 20 2.35 2.18 18.55
C CYS A 20 1.92 1.62 17.20
N LEU A 21 0.78 2.05 16.69
CA LEU A 21 0.27 1.65 15.38
C LEU A 21 1.25 2.06 14.29
N MET A 22 1.69 3.32 14.31
CA MET A 22 2.63 3.85 13.31
C MET A 22 3.95 3.07 13.35
N LYS A 23 4.47 2.81 14.54
CA LYS A 23 5.71 2.05 14.70
C LYS A 23 5.58 0.64 14.13
N LYS A 24 4.43 0.00 14.34
CA LYS A 24 4.19 -1.36 13.85
C LYS A 24 4.03 -1.42 12.33
N TYR A 25 3.30 -0.47 11.75
CA TYR A 25 2.86 -0.54 10.36
C TYR A 25 3.63 0.34 9.37
N LYS A 26 4.46 1.24 9.85
CA LYS A 26 5.16 2.22 9.00
C LYS A 26 5.91 1.56 7.84
N GLU A 27 6.70 0.55 8.12
CA GLU A 27 7.51 -0.11 7.11
C GLU A 27 6.66 -0.92 6.14
N ALA A 28 5.70 -1.68 6.67
CA ALA A 28 4.81 -2.49 5.85
C ALA A 28 3.97 -1.63 4.90
N VAL A 29 3.47 -0.51 5.38
CA VAL A 29 2.70 0.44 4.56
C VAL A 29 3.59 1.05 3.47
N TYR A 30 4.80 1.49 3.85
CA TYR A 30 5.74 2.03 2.87
C TYR A 30 5.98 1.04 1.73
N TRP A 31 6.30 -0.21 2.03
CA TRP A 31 6.59 -1.20 1.00
C TRP A 31 5.36 -1.58 0.18
N HIS A 32 4.18 -1.58 0.79
CA HIS A 32 2.95 -1.79 0.05
C HIS A 32 2.75 -0.69 -1.01
N ILE A 33 2.92 0.56 -0.62
CA ILE A 33 2.81 1.70 -1.52
C ILE A 33 3.93 1.65 -2.56
N ARG A 34 5.15 1.35 -2.13
CA ARG A 34 6.34 1.31 -2.99
C ARG A 34 6.23 0.29 -4.11
N ARG A 35 5.51 -0.81 -3.87
CA ARG A 35 5.27 -1.81 -4.92
C ARG A 35 4.32 -1.31 -6.00
N LEU A 36 3.56 -0.28 -5.74
CA LEU A 36 2.61 0.31 -6.68
C LEU A 36 3.12 1.61 -7.28
N VAL A 37 4.01 2.32 -6.61
CA VAL A 37 4.45 3.68 -6.97
C VAL A 37 5.92 3.66 -7.34
N VAL A 38 6.29 4.37 -8.40
CA VAL A 38 7.64 4.33 -8.98
C VAL A 38 8.68 5.00 -8.10
N ALA A 39 8.42 6.23 -7.66
CA ALA A 39 9.42 7.05 -7.00
C ALA A 39 9.40 6.84 -5.49
N HIS A 40 10.60 6.69 -4.91
CA HIS A 40 10.77 6.56 -3.46
C HIS A 40 10.19 7.76 -2.70
N GLU A 41 10.44 8.97 -3.18
CA GLU A 41 9.95 10.19 -2.53
C GLU A 41 8.42 10.22 -2.50
N ASP A 42 7.79 9.84 -3.61
CA ASP A 42 6.34 9.79 -3.68
C ASP A 42 5.77 8.71 -2.75
N ALA A 43 6.45 7.57 -2.63
CA ALA A 43 6.06 6.52 -1.69
C ALA A 43 6.16 7.00 -0.25
N GLN A 44 7.21 7.77 0.08
CA GLN A 44 7.34 8.36 1.41
C GLN A 44 6.22 9.34 1.71
N ASP A 45 5.91 10.22 0.76
CA ASP A 45 4.84 11.20 0.92
C ASP A 45 3.48 10.52 1.08
N ALA A 46 3.22 9.50 0.27
CA ALA A 46 1.98 8.72 0.38
C ALA A 46 1.88 7.98 1.69
N THR A 47 3.00 7.48 2.21
CA THR A 47 3.04 6.83 3.51
C THR A 47 2.70 7.81 4.63
N GLN A 48 3.27 8.99 4.61
CA GLN A 48 2.95 10.05 5.57
C GLN A 48 1.49 10.43 5.50
N GLU A 49 0.98 10.66 4.29
CA GLU A 49 -0.44 11.01 4.11
C GLU A 49 -1.36 9.90 4.59
N THR A 50 -0.98 8.64 4.38
CA THR A 50 -1.72 7.50 4.90
C THR A 50 -1.87 7.60 6.41
N PHE A 51 -0.79 7.85 7.13
CA PHE A 51 -0.85 7.94 8.59
C PHE A 51 -1.56 9.18 9.09
N VAL A 52 -1.49 10.29 8.37
CA VAL A 52 -2.31 11.47 8.68
C VAL A 52 -3.80 11.12 8.59
N ARG A 53 -4.21 10.41 7.56
CA ARG A 53 -5.60 9.97 7.39
C ARG A 53 -6.01 8.95 8.44
N VAL A 54 -5.11 8.03 8.77
CA VAL A 54 -5.34 7.06 9.85
C VAL A 54 -5.59 7.81 11.16
N PHE A 55 -4.76 8.78 11.49
CA PHE A 55 -4.90 9.55 12.71
C PHE A 55 -6.24 10.30 12.76
N ARG A 56 -6.60 10.97 11.66
CA ARG A 56 -7.85 11.72 11.58
C ARG A 56 -9.09 10.83 11.68
N SER A 57 -9.00 9.60 11.17
CA SER A 57 -10.13 8.67 11.14
C SER A 57 -10.12 7.66 12.26
N LEU A 58 -9.15 7.76 13.18
CA LEU A 58 -8.96 6.76 14.22
C LEU A 58 -10.18 6.61 15.13
N SER A 59 -10.84 7.71 15.43
CA SER A 59 -12.05 7.71 16.25
C SER A 59 -13.24 7.04 15.54
N ASP A 60 -13.20 6.98 14.21
CA ASP A 60 -14.26 6.38 13.41
C ASP A 60 -14.08 4.87 13.24
N PHE A 61 -12.92 4.34 13.59
CA PHE A 61 -12.67 2.91 13.51
C PHE A 61 -13.42 2.18 14.62
N LYS A 62 -14.36 1.33 14.24
CA LYS A 62 -15.25 0.64 15.19
C LYS A 62 -15.10 -0.88 15.18
N GLY A 63 -14.04 -1.39 14.59
CA GLY A 63 -13.78 -2.82 14.57
C GLY A 63 -14.62 -3.61 13.56
N GLU A 64 -15.21 -2.94 12.59
CA GLU A 64 -16.02 -3.59 11.54
C GLU A 64 -15.16 -4.47 10.62
N CYS A 65 -13.87 -4.18 10.55
CA CYS A 65 -12.89 -4.98 9.83
C CYS A 65 -11.62 -5.04 10.68
N SER A 66 -10.64 -5.85 10.27
CA SER A 66 -9.37 -5.89 10.99
C SER A 66 -8.66 -4.55 10.87
N LEU A 67 -7.89 -4.20 11.89
CA LEU A 67 -7.08 -2.97 11.88
C LEU A 67 -6.14 -2.96 10.67
N ARG A 68 -5.52 -4.09 10.39
CA ARG A 68 -4.61 -4.25 9.26
C ARG A 68 -5.31 -3.97 7.94
N SER A 69 -6.47 -4.56 7.71
CA SER A 69 -7.26 -4.36 6.50
C SER A 69 -7.65 -2.89 6.33
N TRP A 70 -8.05 -2.24 7.42
CA TRP A 70 -8.42 -0.83 7.41
C TRP A 70 -7.26 0.07 7.00
N ILE A 71 -6.08 -0.17 7.59
CA ILE A 71 -4.87 0.60 7.27
C ILE A 71 -4.47 0.41 5.81
N TYR A 72 -4.48 -0.84 5.31
CA TYR A 72 -4.12 -1.12 3.92
C TYR A 72 -5.12 -0.54 2.92
N ARG A 73 -6.39 -0.44 3.31
CA ARG A 73 -7.37 0.24 2.46
C ARG A 73 -7.01 1.71 2.27
N ILE A 74 -6.67 2.40 3.36
CA ILE A 74 -6.26 3.80 3.30
C ILE A 74 -4.99 3.96 2.48
N ALA A 75 -3.99 3.11 2.73
CA ALA A 75 -2.73 3.13 2.01
C ALA A 75 -2.92 2.89 0.51
N THR A 76 -3.77 1.92 0.15
CA THR A 76 -4.07 1.61 -1.24
C THR A 76 -4.73 2.79 -1.94
N ASN A 77 -5.67 3.45 -1.27
CA ASN A 77 -6.33 4.63 -1.84
C ASN A 77 -5.33 5.74 -2.12
N GLU A 78 -4.36 5.96 -1.23
CA GLU A 78 -3.32 6.96 -1.44
C GLU A 78 -2.40 6.59 -2.61
N ALA A 79 -2.01 5.32 -2.71
CA ALA A 79 -1.18 4.86 -3.83
C ALA A 79 -1.91 5.01 -5.18
N LEU A 80 -3.17 4.63 -5.22
CA LEU A 80 -3.97 4.72 -6.45
C LEU A 80 -4.21 6.18 -6.85
N ARG A 81 -4.34 7.08 -5.88
CA ARG A 81 -4.45 8.51 -6.16
C ARG A 81 -3.20 9.04 -6.85
N LEU A 82 -2.02 8.63 -6.39
CA LEU A 82 -0.76 8.99 -7.04
C LEU A 82 -0.65 8.42 -8.44
N LEU A 83 -1.03 7.16 -8.62
CA LEU A 83 -1.01 6.53 -9.94
C LEU A 83 -1.94 7.24 -10.93
N SER A 84 -3.09 7.67 -10.45
CA SER A 84 -4.03 8.45 -11.27
C SER A 84 -3.41 9.77 -11.71
N ARG A 85 -2.69 10.46 -10.83
CA ARG A 85 -1.98 11.70 -11.18
C ARG A 85 -0.88 11.47 -12.20
N TYR A 86 -0.10 10.40 -12.05
CA TYR A 86 0.92 10.04 -13.04
C TYR A 86 0.31 9.79 -14.41
N LYS A 87 -0.80 9.09 -14.45
CA LYS A 87 -1.50 8.79 -15.69
C LYS A 87 -1.96 10.07 -16.39
N ASP A 88 -2.48 11.02 -15.64
CA ASP A 88 -2.90 12.31 -16.17
C ASP A 88 -1.71 13.11 -16.71
N GLU A 89 -0.58 13.07 -16.01
CA GLU A 89 0.65 13.71 -16.46
C GLU A 89 1.21 13.05 -17.71
N GLN A 90 1.13 11.74 -17.79
CA GLN A 90 1.63 10.97 -18.93
C GLN A 90 0.81 11.17 -20.21
N VAL A 91 -0.44 11.54 -20.10
CA VAL A 91 -1.23 11.91 -21.29
C VAL A 91 -0.57 13.06 -22.03
N SER A 92 0.18 13.91 -21.34
CA SER A 92 0.92 15.01 -21.96
C SER A 92 2.36 14.64 -22.34
N LEU A 93 2.91 13.54 -21.83
CA LEU A 93 4.31 13.14 -22.05
C LEU A 93 4.50 11.85 -22.85
N ASP A 94 3.48 11.15 -23.11
CA ASP A 94 3.25 10.08 -24.09
C ASP A 94 4.23 8.91 -24.22
N GLU A 95 5.49 9.02 -23.89
CA GLU A 95 6.50 8.04 -24.31
C GLU A 95 7.17 7.27 -23.17
N SER A 96 6.89 7.62 -21.93
CA SER A 96 7.63 7.06 -20.80
C SER A 96 6.90 5.93 -20.08
N SER A 97 5.71 5.55 -20.50
CA SER A 97 4.89 4.58 -19.78
C SER A 97 5.51 3.18 -19.68
N GLY A 98 6.32 2.78 -20.67
CA GLY A 98 6.99 1.48 -20.64
C GLY A 98 8.20 1.44 -19.71
N GLU A 99 8.77 2.59 -19.38
CA GLU A 99 9.96 2.67 -18.55
C GLU A 99 9.68 2.61 -17.06
N TRP A 100 8.47 2.92 -16.66
CA TRP A 100 8.10 3.00 -15.26
C TRP A 100 8.25 1.66 -14.53
N GLY A 101 7.76 0.59 -15.13
CA GLY A 101 7.88 -0.73 -14.55
C GLY A 101 9.34 -1.16 -14.40
N GLY A 102 10.18 -0.82 -15.38
CA GLY A 102 11.59 -1.14 -15.35
C GLY A 102 12.33 -0.44 -14.20
N LEU A 103 12.06 0.84 -14.01
CA LEU A 103 12.65 1.60 -12.91
C LEU A 103 12.24 1.04 -11.55
N MET A 104 10.99 0.65 -11.42
CA MET A 104 10.47 0.07 -10.20
C MET A 104 11.13 -1.26 -9.90
N ALA A 105 11.29 -2.11 -10.91
CA ALA A 105 11.94 -3.39 -10.79
C ALA A 105 13.39 -3.25 -10.38
N ASP A 106 14.09 -2.29 -10.94
CA ASP A 106 15.51 -2.08 -10.68
C ASP A 106 15.81 -1.71 -9.21
N GLU A 107 14.85 -1.14 -8.52
CA GLU A 107 15.06 -0.71 -7.15
C GLU A 107 14.94 -1.80 -6.09
N TYR A 108 14.18 -2.86 -6.36
CA TYR A 108 13.95 -3.88 -5.33
C TYR A 108 13.91 -5.31 -5.84
N VAL A 109 14.35 -5.56 -7.04
CA VAL A 109 14.45 -6.91 -7.59
C VAL A 109 15.87 -7.44 -7.39
N ASP A 110 15.97 -8.65 -6.85
CA ASP A 110 17.24 -9.33 -6.73
C ASP A 110 17.58 -10.04 -8.03
N TYR A 111 18.49 -9.46 -8.79
CA TYR A 111 18.90 -10.00 -10.07
C TYR A 111 19.78 -11.25 -9.98
N SER A 112 20.19 -11.64 -8.78
CA SER A 112 20.92 -12.88 -8.60
C SER A 112 20.03 -14.11 -8.79
N ASP A 113 18.72 -13.96 -8.63
CA ASP A 113 17.74 -15.01 -8.82
C ASP A 113 16.90 -14.71 -10.06
N LEU A 114 17.16 -15.43 -11.15
CA LEU A 114 16.47 -15.23 -12.42
C LEU A 114 14.97 -15.53 -12.35
N GLU A 115 14.57 -16.51 -11.53
CA GLU A 115 13.15 -16.84 -11.36
C GLU A 115 12.42 -15.71 -10.63
N ALA A 116 13.05 -15.14 -9.60
CA ALA A 116 12.48 -13.99 -8.89
C ALA A 116 12.34 -12.78 -9.82
N VAL A 117 13.32 -12.54 -10.68
CA VAL A 117 13.25 -11.46 -11.67
C VAL A 117 12.09 -11.67 -12.64
N ARG A 118 11.92 -12.89 -13.14
CA ARG A 118 10.81 -13.21 -14.05
C ARG A 118 9.45 -13.01 -13.38
N LEU A 119 9.32 -13.48 -12.14
CA LEU A 119 8.10 -13.30 -11.37
C LEU A 119 7.78 -11.82 -11.17
N GLN A 120 8.79 -11.05 -10.80
CA GLN A 120 8.60 -9.61 -10.56
C GLN A 120 8.17 -8.88 -11.83
N LYS A 121 8.80 -9.19 -12.96
CA LYS A 121 8.40 -8.63 -14.25
C LYS A 121 6.98 -9.02 -14.63
N ALA A 122 6.59 -10.27 -14.38
CA ALA A 122 5.24 -10.72 -14.66
C ALA A 122 4.21 -9.97 -13.80
N ILE A 123 4.51 -9.75 -12.52
CA ILE A 123 3.65 -8.97 -11.62
C ILE A 123 3.49 -7.54 -12.13
N LEU A 124 4.59 -6.90 -12.49
CA LEU A 124 4.57 -5.53 -12.97
C LEU A 124 3.83 -5.36 -14.28
N SER A 125 3.68 -6.44 -15.07
CA SER A 125 2.91 -6.41 -16.30
C SER A 125 1.41 -6.53 -16.13
N LEU A 126 0.94 -6.89 -14.92
CA LEU A 126 -0.48 -7.06 -14.64
C LEU A 126 -1.21 -5.71 -14.59
N PRO A 127 -2.50 -5.68 -14.94
CA PRO A 127 -3.33 -4.50 -14.65
C PRO A 127 -3.28 -4.15 -13.16
N THR A 128 -3.45 -2.89 -12.83
CA THR A 128 -3.27 -2.38 -11.46
C THR A 128 -4.06 -3.16 -10.42
N LYS A 129 -5.33 -3.45 -10.69
CA LYS A 129 -6.17 -4.18 -9.73
C LYS A 129 -5.67 -5.61 -9.48
N GLN A 130 -5.21 -6.28 -10.54
CA GLN A 130 -4.67 -7.63 -10.41
C GLN A 130 -3.33 -7.62 -9.69
N GLN A 131 -2.48 -6.65 -9.99
CA GLN A 131 -1.21 -6.46 -9.30
C GLN A 131 -1.45 -6.21 -7.80
N LEU A 132 -2.42 -5.36 -7.48
CA LEU A 132 -2.80 -5.05 -6.11
C LEU A 132 -3.29 -6.29 -5.37
N ALA A 133 -4.17 -7.09 -5.99
CA ALA A 133 -4.67 -8.32 -5.38
C ALA A 133 -3.54 -9.29 -5.08
N PHE A 134 -2.62 -9.45 -6.02
CA PHE A 134 -1.46 -10.31 -5.83
C PHE A 134 -0.59 -9.83 -4.66
N ASN A 135 -0.28 -8.52 -4.63
CA ASN A 135 0.56 -7.96 -3.58
C ASN A 135 -0.06 -8.11 -2.20
N LEU A 136 -1.36 -7.86 -2.08
CA LEU A 136 -2.06 -7.99 -0.81
C LEU A 136 -2.07 -9.44 -0.32
N ARG A 137 -2.19 -10.40 -1.20
CA ARG A 137 -2.18 -11.80 -0.82
C ARG A 137 -0.77 -12.31 -0.54
N TYR A 138 0.15 -12.04 -1.44
CA TYR A 138 1.50 -12.62 -1.38
C TYR A 138 2.38 -11.95 -0.32
N TYR A 139 2.45 -10.62 -0.33
CA TYR A 139 3.34 -9.89 0.57
C TYR A 139 2.69 -9.54 1.91
N ASN A 140 1.41 -9.24 1.92
CA ASN A 140 0.72 -8.77 3.11
C ASN A 140 -0.14 -9.84 3.76
N GLU A 141 -0.28 -10.99 3.12
CA GLU A 141 -0.97 -12.18 3.64
C GLU A 141 -2.41 -11.92 4.08
N LEU A 142 -3.09 -11.01 3.41
CA LEU A 142 -4.49 -10.74 3.69
C LEU A 142 -5.39 -11.86 3.17
N GLY A 143 -6.52 -12.07 3.84
CA GLY A 143 -7.54 -12.99 3.39
C GLY A 143 -8.27 -12.49 2.15
N TYR A 144 -8.87 -13.39 1.40
CA TYR A 144 -9.59 -13.02 0.17
C TYR A 144 -10.73 -12.03 0.41
N ASP A 145 -11.44 -12.17 1.53
CA ASP A 145 -12.51 -11.26 1.89
C ASP A 145 -12.00 -9.84 2.17
N GLU A 146 -10.86 -9.75 2.83
CA GLU A 146 -10.20 -8.48 3.11
C GLU A 146 -9.73 -7.81 1.81
N ILE A 147 -9.15 -8.60 0.90
CA ILE A 147 -8.69 -8.12 -0.40
C ILE A 147 -9.86 -7.60 -1.22
N ALA A 148 -10.95 -8.36 -1.26
CA ALA A 148 -12.16 -7.96 -1.99
C ALA A 148 -12.72 -6.64 -1.47
N ALA A 149 -12.73 -6.45 -0.15
CA ALA A 149 -13.20 -5.20 0.46
C ALA A 149 -12.32 -4.01 0.07
N ILE A 150 -10.99 -4.20 0.05
CA ILE A 150 -10.05 -3.14 -0.32
C ILE A 150 -10.23 -2.79 -1.81
N ILE A 151 -10.22 -3.78 -2.68
CA ILE A 151 -10.34 -3.56 -4.13
C ILE A 151 -11.71 -2.98 -4.47
N GLY A 152 -12.77 -3.46 -3.86
CA GLY A 152 -14.11 -2.93 -4.07
C GLY A 152 -14.24 -1.47 -3.67
N SER A 153 -13.57 -1.05 -2.60
CA SER A 153 -13.61 0.33 -2.14
C SER A 153 -12.76 1.27 -3.01
N THR A 154 -11.86 0.73 -3.83
CA THR A 154 -10.99 1.51 -4.71
C THR A 154 -11.50 1.57 -6.15
N ALA A 155 -12.58 0.87 -6.39
CA ALA A 155 -13.19 0.87 -7.73
C ALA A 155 -13.74 2.25 -8.07
#